data_3cc5f7d4e14ead610d334caf895fa6c2
#
_entry.id   3cc5f7d4e14ead610d334caf895fa6c2
#
_cell.length_a   1.000
_cell.length_b   1.000
_cell.length_c   1.000
_cell.angle_alpha   90.00
_cell.angle_beta   90.00
_cell.angle_gamma   90.00
#
_symmetry.space_group_name_H-M   'P 1'
#
loop_
_entity.id
_entity.type
_entity.pdbx_description
1 polymer ?
#
loop_
_entity_poly.entity_id
_entity_poly.type
_entity_poly.pdbx_seq_one_letter_code
_entity_poly.pdbx_strand_id
1 'polypeptide(L)'
;GYALTKKRQTYVLDRMLTDGKITQEQHDAAVAEPITPQITQPTSGCAATGAQYFCQYVVSVVKNDPAFGATAEDRAMALRRGGLQIYTTLDPELQNTANVSMRDNAPASISGIQFAASTVSIEAQTGRVLAIGQNTNFSEEANAGEGYSSLVYAGDSTFGNSEGFEAGSTFKLFTLVDWLEQ
;
A
#
# COMPACT_ATOMS: atom_id res chain seq x y z
N GLY A 1 -12.97 7.07 22.91
CA GLY A 1 -14.18 7.88 22.85
C GLY A 1 -13.90 9.37 22.85
N TYR A 2 -14.84 10.15 22.39
CA TYR A 2 -14.71 11.60 22.18
C TYR A 2 -14.91 12.44 23.47
N ALA A 3 -14.84 11.85 24.65
CA ALA A 3 -15.07 12.55 25.93
C ALA A 3 -14.10 13.72 26.15
N LEU A 4 -12.82 13.53 25.85
CA LEU A 4 -11.82 14.61 25.96
C LEU A 4 -12.05 15.72 24.93
N THR A 5 -12.48 15.35 23.73
CA THR A 5 -12.83 16.33 22.66
C THR A 5 -14.04 17.14 23.07
N LYS A 6 -15.07 16.50 23.64
CA LYS A 6 -16.26 17.18 24.15
C LYS A 6 -15.92 18.14 25.28
N LYS A 7 -15.08 17.70 26.22
CA LYS A 7 -14.61 18.57 27.31
C LYS A 7 -13.87 19.81 26.78
N ARG A 8 -13.04 19.62 25.74
CA ARG A 8 -12.32 20.74 25.11
C ARG A 8 -13.28 21.68 24.36
N GLN A 9 -14.25 21.12 23.63
CA GLN A 9 -15.31 21.90 22.96
C GLN A 9 -16.06 22.78 23.97
N THR A 10 -16.56 22.18 25.07
CA THR A 10 -17.29 22.93 26.12
C THR A 10 -16.44 24.06 26.69
N TYR A 11 -15.18 23.78 27.02
CA TYR A 11 -14.26 24.84 27.50
C TYR A 11 -14.14 26.01 26.52
N VAL A 12 -14.03 25.73 25.22
CA VAL A 12 -13.94 26.80 24.19
C VAL A 12 -15.25 27.58 24.11
N LEU A 13 -16.39 26.89 24.13
CA LEU A 13 -17.72 27.53 24.09
C LEU A 13 -17.96 28.42 25.33
N ASP A 14 -17.55 27.97 26.53
CA ASP A 14 -17.64 28.77 27.77
C ASP A 14 -16.86 30.07 27.65
N ARG A 15 -15.66 30.02 27.04
CA ARG A 15 -14.86 31.21 26.79
C ARG A 15 -15.49 32.13 25.76
N MET A 16 -16.02 31.58 24.67
CA MET A 16 -16.74 32.37 23.66
C MET A 16 -17.95 33.09 24.24
N LEU A 17 -18.69 32.45 25.15
CA LEU A 17 -19.80 33.05 25.86
C LEU A 17 -19.30 34.18 26.78
N THR A 18 -18.26 33.92 27.59
CA THR A 18 -17.66 34.92 28.51
C THR A 18 -17.17 36.15 27.77
N ASP A 19 -16.59 35.94 26.59
CA ASP A 19 -16.05 37.04 25.75
C ASP A 19 -17.15 37.69 24.87
N GLY A 20 -18.42 37.34 25.06
CA GLY A 20 -19.56 37.88 24.31
C GLY A 20 -19.56 37.57 22.81
N LYS A 21 -18.90 36.52 22.40
CA LYS A 21 -18.83 36.07 21.00
C LYS A 21 -20.05 35.28 20.56
N ILE A 22 -20.72 34.64 21.51
CA ILE A 22 -21.98 33.88 21.30
C ILE A 22 -22.96 34.21 22.42
N THR A 23 -24.25 34.00 22.17
CA THR A 23 -25.29 34.12 23.16
C THR A 23 -25.38 32.86 24.04
N GLN A 24 -26.05 32.97 25.21
CA GLN A 24 -26.34 31.82 26.06
C GLN A 24 -27.07 30.71 25.30
N GLU A 25 -28.08 31.06 24.50
CA GLU A 25 -28.84 30.10 23.69
C GLU A 25 -27.97 29.35 22.69
N GLN A 26 -27.07 30.06 22.01
CA GLN A 26 -26.12 29.47 21.07
C GLN A 26 -25.12 28.55 21.78
N HIS A 27 -24.65 28.96 22.96
CA HIS A 27 -23.78 28.14 23.80
C HIS A 27 -24.44 26.82 24.18
N ASP A 28 -25.66 26.89 24.73
CA ASP A 28 -26.37 25.71 25.24
C ASP A 28 -26.72 24.73 24.11
N ALA A 29 -27.12 25.23 22.97
CA ALA A 29 -27.36 24.44 21.78
C ALA A 29 -26.09 23.72 21.30
N ALA A 30 -24.96 24.43 21.20
CA ALA A 30 -23.68 23.88 20.78
C ALA A 30 -23.09 22.86 21.79
N VAL A 31 -23.29 23.09 23.11
CA VAL A 31 -22.90 22.13 24.13
C VAL A 31 -23.77 20.86 24.10
N ALA A 32 -25.04 20.99 23.78
CA ALA A 32 -25.94 19.82 23.66
C ALA A 32 -25.63 18.96 22.42
N GLU A 33 -25.05 19.52 21.37
CA GLU A 33 -24.76 18.82 20.13
C GLU A 33 -23.69 17.73 20.33
N PRO A 34 -23.96 16.47 19.93
CA PRO A 34 -23.00 15.40 20.07
C PRO A 34 -21.82 15.57 19.08
N ILE A 35 -20.64 15.08 19.46
CA ILE A 35 -19.51 15.01 18.54
C ILE A 35 -19.69 13.80 17.61
N THR A 36 -20.02 14.07 16.37
CA THR A 36 -20.18 13.09 15.28
C THR A 36 -19.16 13.36 14.18
N PRO A 37 -17.86 13.01 14.39
CA PRO A 37 -16.85 13.29 13.40
C PRO A 37 -17.08 12.47 12.13
N GLN A 38 -17.01 13.12 11.00
CA GLN A 38 -16.91 12.46 9.70
C GLN A 38 -15.43 12.24 9.39
N ILE A 39 -14.94 11.06 9.74
CA ILE A 39 -13.55 10.70 9.52
C ILE A 39 -13.42 10.13 8.11
N THR A 40 -12.82 10.90 7.22
CA THR A 40 -12.38 10.39 5.91
C THR A 40 -10.94 9.88 6.09
N GLN A 41 -10.75 8.59 5.92
CA GLN A 41 -9.39 8.02 5.90
C GLN A 41 -8.71 8.53 4.62
N PRO A 42 -7.59 9.26 4.73
CA PRO A 42 -6.85 9.67 3.54
C PRO A 42 -6.30 8.41 2.85
N THR A 43 -6.62 8.24 1.59
CA THR A 43 -5.95 7.25 0.76
C THR A 43 -4.54 7.78 0.48
N SER A 44 -3.54 7.17 1.05
CA SER A 44 -2.14 7.60 0.96
C SER A 44 -1.24 6.41 0.66
N GLY A 45 0.03 6.69 0.35
CA GLY A 45 0.98 5.65 0.03
C GLY A 45 0.61 4.85 -1.22
N CYS A 46 0.97 3.58 -1.24
CA CYS A 46 0.72 2.71 -2.38
C CYS A 46 -0.76 2.43 -2.63
N ALA A 47 -1.61 2.48 -1.61
CA ALA A 47 -3.05 2.30 -1.75
C ALA A 47 -3.71 3.38 -2.64
N ALA A 48 -3.10 4.57 -2.74
CA ALA A 48 -3.61 5.68 -3.55
C ALA A 48 -3.30 5.56 -5.04
N THR A 49 -2.51 4.57 -5.46
CA THR A 49 -2.04 4.43 -6.84
C THR A 49 -2.84 3.37 -7.61
N GLY A 50 -2.84 3.46 -8.94
CA GLY A 50 -3.34 2.38 -9.81
C GLY A 50 -2.36 1.20 -9.95
N ALA A 51 -1.16 1.28 -9.35
CA ALA A 51 -0.08 0.30 -9.44
C ALA A 51 0.42 -0.10 -8.03
N GLN A 52 -0.49 -0.53 -7.17
CA GLN A 52 -0.23 -0.70 -5.73
C GLN A 52 0.94 -1.66 -5.46
N TYR A 53 0.97 -2.83 -6.09
CA TYR A 53 2.04 -3.82 -5.91
C TYR A 53 3.36 -3.37 -6.51
N PHE A 54 3.34 -2.67 -7.65
CA PHE A 54 4.53 -2.04 -8.20
C PHE A 54 5.07 -0.95 -7.25
N CYS A 55 4.19 -0.11 -6.71
CA CYS A 55 4.55 0.89 -5.71
C CYS A 55 5.16 0.23 -4.46
N GLN A 56 4.58 -0.84 -3.95
CA GLN A 56 5.09 -1.57 -2.79
C GLN A 56 6.46 -2.19 -3.05
N TYR A 57 6.69 -2.69 -4.26
CA TYR A 57 8.00 -3.13 -4.71
C TYR A 57 9.03 -1.98 -4.69
N VAL A 58 8.68 -0.81 -5.23
CA VAL A 58 9.54 0.39 -5.20
C VAL A 58 9.84 0.82 -3.76
N VAL A 59 8.84 0.81 -2.87
CA VAL A 59 9.05 1.09 -1.44
C VAL A 59 10.05 0.11 -0.83
N SER A 60 9.97 -1.17 -1.18
CA SER A 60 10.93 -2.18 -0.71
C SER A 60 12.33 -1.95 -1.27
N VAL A 61 12.46 -1.54 -2.53
CA VAL A 61 13.76 -1.15 -3.11
C VAL A 61 14.35 0.01 -2.32
N VAL A 62 13.60 1.08 -2.07
CA VAL A 62 14.09 2.24 -1.30
C VAL A 62 14.53 1.82 0.12
N LYS A 63 13.78 0.94 0.77
CA LYS A 63 14.12 0.44 2.12
C LYS A 63 15.41 -0.41 2.16
N ASN A 64 15.76 -1.06 1.06
CA ASN A 64 16.88 -2.01 1.02
C ASN A 64 18.11 -1.48 0.28
N ASP A 65 17.97 -0.43 -0.54
CA ASP A 65 19.10 0.14 -1.29
C ASP A 65 19.85 1.18 -0.45
N PRO A 66 21.16 0.99 -0.19
CA PRO A 66 22.01 1.93 0.56
C PRO A 66 22.07 3.34 -0.03
N ALA A 67 21.75 3.51 -1.32
CA ALA A 67 21.73 4.83 -1.97
C ALA A 67 20.71 5.79 -1.31
N PHE A 68 19.70 5.28 -0.62
CA PHE A 68 18.69 6.07 0.08
C PHE A 68 19.00 6.33 1.56
N GLY A 69 20.10 5.79 2.08
CA GLY A 69 20.54 5.99 3.45
C GLY A 69 21.45 4.87 3.95
N ALA A 70 22.41 5.22 4.80
CA ALA A 70 23.42 4.28 5.30
C ALA A 70 22.80 3.18 6.18
N THR A 71 21.77 3.53 6.97
CA THR A 71 21.08 2.58 7.86
C THR A 71 19.63 2.33 7.40
N ALA A 72 19.03 1.27 7.89
CA ALA A 72 17.61 0.99 7.63
C ALA A 72 16.70 2.09 8.18
N GLU A 73 17.07 2.69 9.31
CA GLU A 73 16.38 3.83 9.92
C GLU A 73 16.43 5.06 9.02
N ASP A 74 17.60 5.37 8.44
CA ASP A 74 17.77 6.50 7.52
C ASP A 74 16.87 6.33 6.28
N ARG A 75 16.86 5.14 5.69
CA ARG A 75 16.03 4.82 4.53
C ARG A 75 14.53 4.91 4.85
N ALA A 76 14.11 4.36 5.98
CA ALA A 76 12.73 4.48 6.45
C ALA A 76 12.34 5.94 6.75
N MET A 77 13.29 6.74 7.26
CA MET A 77 13.09 8.15 7.54
C MET A 77 12.98 8.95 6.23
N ALA A 78 13.78 8.63 5.20
CA ALA A 78 13.69 9.27 3.89
C ALA A 78 12.28 9.14 3.29
N LEU A 79 11.69 7.93 3.36
CA LEU A 79 10.30 7.72 2.93
C LEU A 79 9.28 8.51 3.75
N ARG A 80 9.44 8.54 5.09
CA ARG A 80 8.48 9.23 5.99
C ARG A 80 8.54 10.75 5.89
N ARG A 81 9.72 11.33 5.74
CA ARG A 81 9.89 12.79 5.59
C ARG A 81 9.31 13.31 4.29
N GLY A 82 9.19 12.45 3.29
CA GLY A 82 8.71 12.80 1.98
C GLY A 82 9.70 13.67 1.19
N GLY A 83 9.22 14.25 0.09
CA GLY A 83 10.02 15.10 -0.78
C GLY A 83 10.88 14.34 -1.78
N LEU A 84 10.85 13.01 -1.77
CA LEU A 84 11.51 12.20 -2.79
C LEU A 84 10.73 12.27 -4.11
N GLN A 85 11.44 12.48 -5.20
CA GLN A 85 10.91 12.30 -6.55
C GLN A 85 11.52 10.99 -7.09
N ILE A 86 10.73 9.94 -7.13
CA ILE A 86 11.17 8.62 -7.53
C ILE A 86 10.68 8.35 -8.95
N TYR A 87 11.60 8.36 -9.90
CA TYR A 87 11.34 8.01 -11.29
C TYR A 87 11.49 6.50 -11.45
N THR A 88 10.47 5.87 -11.99
CA THR A 88 10.40 4.41 -12.15
C THR A 88 10.28 4.00 -13.61
N THR A 89 10.36 2.70 -13.84
CA THR A 89 10.16 2.09 -15.16
C THR A 89 8.72 1.65 -15.41
N LEU A 90 7.79 2.03 -14.53
CA LEU A 90 6.38 1.70 -14.66
C LEU A 90 5.82 2.15 -16.01
N ASP A 91 5.21 1.23 -16.74
CA ASP A 91 4.36 1.52 -17.88
C ASP A 91 2.89 1.50 -17.42
N PRO A 92 2.22 2.67 -17.33
CA PRO A 92 0.86 2.74 -16.79
C PRO A 92 -0.18 1.99 -17.62
N GLU A 93 0.00 1.91 -18.93
CA GLU A 93 -0.94 1.22 -19.83
C GLU A 93 -0.81 -0.29 -19.68
N LEU A 94 0.43 -0.78 -19.66
CA LEU A 94 0.73 -2.19 -19.42
C LEU A 94 0.29 -2.62 -18.01
N GLN A 95 0.51 -1.77 -17.00
CA GLN A 95 0.06 -2.00 -15.62
C GLN A 95 -1.46 -2.12 -15.54
N ASN A 96 -2.19 -1.22 -16.20
CA ASN A 96 -3.65 -1.31 -16.24
C ASN A 96 -4.12 -2.60 -16.89
N THR A 97 -3.49 -2.99 -18.00
CA THR A 97 -3.77 -4.25 -18.71
C THR A 97 -3.52 -5.47 -17.80
N ALA A 98 -2.40 -5.47 -17.07
CA ALA A 98 -2.07 -6.51 -16.11
C ALA A 98 -3.11 -6.59 -14.98
N ASN A 99 -3.50 -5.47 -14.40
CA ASN A 99 -4.51 -5.42 -13.34
C ASN A 99 -5.87 -5.96 -13.81
N VAL A 100 -6.32 -5.56 -15.01
CA VAL A 100 -7.57 -6.04 -15.61
C VAL A 100 -7.50 -7.54 -15.85
N SER A 101 -6.42 -8.02 -16.45
CA SER A 101 -6.23 -9.44 -16.73
C SER A 101 -6.23 -10.28 -15.45
N MET A 102 -5.54 -9.83 -14.40
CA MET A 102 -5.50 -10.54 -13.12
C MET A 102 -6.88 -10.60 -12.47
N ARG A 103 -7.59 -9.47 -12.41
CA ARG A 103 -8.94 -9.41 -11.85
C ARG A 103 -9.94 -10.29 -12.57
N ASP A 104 -9.86 -10.33 -13.90
CA ASP A 104 -10.85 -11.01 -14.73
C ASP A 104 -10.60 -12.53 -14.83
N ASN A 105 -9.36 -13.00 -14.59
CA ASN A 105 -8.96 -14.38 -14.79
C ASN A 105 -8.52 -15.12 -13.51
N ALA A 106 -8.27 -14.41 -12.40
CA ALA A 106 -7.83 -15.00 -11.15
C ALA A 106 -8.63 -14.44 -9.97
N PRO A 107 -9.40 -15.25 -9.23
CA PRO A 107 -10.14 -14.78 -8.07
C PRO A 107 -9.16 -14.28 -6.99
N ALA A 108 -9.60 -13.29 -6.21
CA ALA A 108 -8.76 -12.74 -5.13
C ALA A 108 -8.51 -13.75 -4.00
N SER A 109 -9.43 -14.70 -3.80
CA SER A 109 -9.29 -15.80 -2.85
C SER A 109 -10.10 -17.02 -3.31
N ILE A 110 -9.73 -18.19 -2.82
CA ILE A 110 -10.49 -19.44 -2.96
C ILE A 110 -10.63 -20.03 -1.56
N SER A 111 -11.86 -20.21 -1.10
CA SER A 111 -12.13 -20.73 0.24
C SER A 111 -11.43 -22.08 0.50
N GLY A 112 -10.72 -22.16 1.61
CA GLY A 112 -9.98 -23.38 2.02
C GLY A 112 -8.67 -23.63 1.29
N ILE A 113 -8.25 -22.73 0.41
CA ILE A 113 -6.98 -22.82 -0.34
C ILE A 113 -6.23 -21.50 -0.23
N GLN A 114 -4.94 -21.54 0.08
CA GLN A 114 -4.05 -20.38 -0.07
C GLN A 114 -3.77 -20.16 -1.55
N PHE A 115 -4.63 -19.37 -2.19
CA PHE A 115 -4.53 -19.09 -3.61
C PHE A 115 -3.90 -17.73 -3.87
N ALA A 116 -2.86 -17.71 -4.70
CA ALA A 116 -2.21 -16.50 -5.13
C ALA A 116 -1.82 -16.61 -6.61
N ALA A 117 -1.91 -15.50 -7.32
CA ALA A 117 -1.44 -15.37 -8.69
C ALA A 117 -0.81 -13.99 -8.88
N SER A 118 0.30 -13.94 -9.61
CA SER A 118 0.95 -12.69 -9.98
C SER A 118 1.47 -12.74 -11.40
N THR A 119 1.60 -11.58 -12.02
CA THR A 119 2.24 -11.40 -13.32
C THR A 119 3.24 -10.27 -13.24
N VAL A 120 4.39 -10.43 -13.89
CA VAL A 120 5.43 -9.41 -14.01
C VAL A 120 5.77 -9.23 -15.46
N SER A 121 5.76 -8.00 -15.93
CA SER A 121 6.23 -7.65 -17.27
C SER A 121 7.62 -7.07 -17.17
N ILE A 122 8.57 -7.69 -17.86
CA ILE A 122 9.98 -7.30 -17.85
C ILE A 122 10.41 -7.00 -19.29
N GLU A 123 11.09 -5.88 -19.49
CA GLU A 123 11.71 -5.53 -20.75
C GLU A 123 12.91 -6.44 -21.01
N ALA A 124 12.82 -7.27 -22.05
CA ALA A 124 13.79 -8.36 -22.29
C ALA A 124 15.23 -7.87 -22.48
N GLN A 125 15.45 -6.69 -23.05
CA GLN A 125 16.79 -6.18 -23.35
C GLN A 125 17.47 -5.51 -22.16
N THR A 126 16.71 -4.99 -21.20
CA THR A 126 17.23 -4.17 -20.10
C THR A 126 17.00 -4.79 -18.72
N GLY A 127 16.08 -5.75 -18.61
CA GLY A 127 15.65 -6.32 -17.33
C GLY A 127 14.75 -5.40 -16.51
N ARG A 128 14.29 -4.26 -17.05
CA ARG A 128 13.43 -3.33 -16.35
C ARG A 128 12.06 -3.92 -16.09
N VAL A 129 11.58 -3.82 -14.86
CA VAL A 129 10.21 -4.19 -14.49
C VAL A 129 9.27 -3.07 -14.96
N LEU A 130 8.33 -3.40 -15.82
CA LEU A 130 7.38 -2.45 -16.42
C LEU A 130 6.02 -2.48 -15.74
N ALA A 131 5.58 -3.63 -15.23
CA ALA A 131 4.30 -3.79 -14.54
C ALA A 131 4.35 -4.97 -13.57
N ILE A 132 3.59 -4.89 -12.48
CA ILE A 132 3.36 -5.99 -11.53
C ILE A 132 1.85 -6.07 -11.27
N GLY A 133 1.20 -7.12 -11.79
CA GLY A 133 -0.20 -7.44 -11.54
C GLY A 133 -0.32 -8.55 -10.50
N GLN A 134 -1.35 -8.50 -9.67
CA GLN A 134 -1.64 -9.51 -8.66
C GLN A 134 -3.15 -9.67 -8.51
N ASN A 135 -3.62 -10.87 -8.15
CA ASN A 135 -5.03 -11.18 -8.02
C ASN A 135 -5.69 -10.65 -6.75
N THR A 136 -4.90 -10.44 -5.68
CA THR A 136 -5.43 -9.96 -4.41
C THR A 136 -5.78 -8.47 -4.45
N ASN A 137 -6.71 -8.05 -3.58
CA ASN A 137 -6.96 -6.64 -3.32
C ASN A 137 -5.85 -6.09 -2.42
N PHE A 138 -5.35 -4.91 -2.74
CA PHE A 138 -4.28 -4.31 -1.96
C PHE A 138 -4.79 -3.79 -0.61
N SER A 139 -4.15 -4.20 0.48
CA SER A 139 -4.37 -3.63 1.81
C SER A 139 -3.13 -3.77 2.67
N GLU A 140 -2.77 -2.73 3.40
CA GLU A 140 -1.71 -2.71 4.41
C GLU A 140 -2.25 -3.02 5.82
N GLU A 141 -3.56 -3.25 5.96
CA GLU A 141 -4.18 -3.61 7.23
C GLU A 141 -3.92 -5.08 7.57
N ALA A 142 -3.41 -5.34 8.78
CA ALA A 142 -3.05 -6.68 9.22
C ALA A 142 -4.23 -7.68 9.24
N ASN A 143 -5.45 -7.20 9.32
CA ASN A 143 -6.68 -8.01 9.44
C ASN A 143 -7.67 -7.69 8.30
N ALA A 144 -7.19 -7.40 7.12
CA ALA A 144 -8.02 -7.06 5.96
C ALA A 144 -8.90 -8.24 5.48
N GLY A 145 -8.58 -9.47 5.90
CA GLY A 145 -9.34 -10.67 5.54
C GLY A 145 -8.82 -11.40 4.30
N GLU A 146 -9.53 -12.46 3.92
CA GLU A 146 -9.17 -13.27 2.74
C GLU A 146 -9.23 -12.43 1.46
N GLY A 147 -8.30 -12.66 0.55
CA GLY A 147 -8.22 -11.95 -0.74
C GLY A 147 -7.60 -10.56 -0.67
N TYR A 148 -7.09 -10.16 0.51
CA TYR A 148 -6.35 -8.90 0.68
C TYR A 148 -4.89 -9.18 1.03
N SER A 149 -3.98 -8.36 0.49
CA SER A 149 -2.55 -8.47 0.78
C SER A 149 -1.81 -7.17 0.43
N SER A 150 -0.75 -6.85 1.17
CA SER A 150 0.28 -5.89 0.77
C SER A 150 1.56 -6.58 0.30
N LEU A 151 1.64 -7.92 0.40
CA LEU A 151 2.79 -8.69 -0.07
C LEU A 151 2.87 -8.61 -1.60
N VAL A 152 4.06 -8.46 -2.13
CA VAL A 152 4.31 -8.52 -3.57
C VAL A 152 4.75 -9.95 -3.91
N TYR A 153 3.84 -10.78 -4.36
CA TYR A 153 4.11 -12.19 -4.64
C TYR A 153 5.11 -12.41 -5.77
N ALA A 154 5.32 -11.39 -6.61
CA ALA A 154 6.34 -11.39 -7.65
C ALA A 154 7.76 -11.15 -7.12
N GLY A 155 7.91 -10.72 -5.88
CA GLY A 155 9.19 -10.48 -5.20
C GLY A 155 9.56 -11.58 -4.23
N ASP A 156 10.82 -11.58 -3.80
CA ASP A 156 11.32 -12.42 -2.71
C ASP A 156 11.00 -11.81 -1.32
N SER A 157 11.54 -12.42 -0.27
CA SER A 157 11.38 -11.95 1.11
C SER A 157 11.90 -10.52 1.33
N THR A 158 12.90 -10.07 0.56
CA THR A 158 13.50 -8.74 0.67
C THR A 158 12.66 -7.67 -0.02
N PHE A 159 12.22 -7.93 -1.24
CA PHE A 159 11.56 -6.94 -2.09
C PHE A 159 10.05 -7.12 -2.16
N GLY A 160 9.53 -8.31 -1.87
CA GLY A 160 8.10 -8.60 -1.89
C GLY A 160 7.50 -8.86 -0.51
N ASN A 161 8.36 -9.07 0.48
CA ASN A 161 7.99 -9.62 1.79
C ASN A 161 7.19 -10.93 1.65
N SER A 162 7.52 -11.70 0.59
CA SER A 162 6.86 -12.93 0.16
C SER A 162 7.88 -14.06 0.04
N GLU A 163 7.47 -15.27 0.34
CA GLU A 163 8.31 -16.45 0.11
C GLU A 163 8.25 -16.94 -1.35
N GLY A 164 7.45 -16.26 -2.19
CA GLY A 164 7.29 -16.58 -3.60
C GLY A 164 6.40 -17.79 -3.85
N PHE A 165 6.60 -18.41 -5.01
CA PHE A 165 5.90 -19.61 -5.44
C PHE A 165 6.89 -20.74 -5.66
N GLU A 166 6.44 -21.98 -5.52
CA GLU A 166 7.23 -23.12 -5.96
C GLU A 166 7.45 -23.05 -7.48
N ALA A 167 8.70 -23.18 -7.90
CA ALA A 167 9.08 -23.04 -9.31
C ALA A 167 8.43 -24.09 -10.22
N GLY A 168 8.16 -25.27 -9.68
CA GLY A 168 7.55 -26.36 -10.44
C GLY A 168 8.29 -26.63 -11.76
N SER A 169 7.54 -26.81 -12.82
CA SER A 169 8.10 -27.10 -14.16
C SER A 169 8.86 -25.93 -14.80
N THR A 170 8.72 -24.69 -14.29
CA THR A 170 9.49 -23.53 -14.76
C THR A 170 10.98 -23.73 -14.52
N PHE A 171 11.36 -24.51 -13.50
CA PHE A 171 12.74 -24.83 -13.19
C PHE A 171 13.44 -25.66 -14.29
N LYS A 172 12.69 -26.35 -15.14
CA LYS A 172 13.24 -27.11 -16.28
C LYS A 172 14.02 -26.24 -17.26
N LEU A 173 13.70 -24.94 -17.36
CA LEU A 173 14.45 -24.01 -18.19
C LEU A 173 15.90 -23.87 -17.70
N PHE A 174 16.09 -23.72 -16.40
CA PHE A 174 17.43 -23.62 -15.81
C PHE A 174 18.23 -24.91 -15.96
N THR A 175 17.57 -26.06 -15.79
CA THR A 175 18.18 -27.37 -16.05
C THR A 175 18.62 -27.52 -17.51
N LEU A 176 17.81 -27.02 -18.46
CA LEU A 176 18.16 -27.05 -19.88
C LEU A 176 19.36 -26.14 -20.19
N VAL A 177 19.39 -24.94 -19.62
CA VAL A 177 20.52 -23.98 -19.80
C VAL A 177 21.81 -24.60 -19.27
N ASP A 178 21.81 -25.15 -18.04
CA ASP A 178 22.96 -25.81 -17.45
C ASP A 178 23.46 -26.99 -18.32
N TRP A 179 22.52 -27.76 -18.87
CA TRP A 179 22.87 -28.88 -19.77
C TRP A 179 23.47 -28.42 -21.11
N LEU A 180 23.07 -27.25 -21.62
CA LEU A 180 23.61 -26.71 -22.87
C LEU A 180 24.95 -26.00 -22.70
N GLU A 181 25.32 -25.62 -21.48
CA GLU A 181 26.60 -24.97 -21.14
C GLU A 181 27.71 -25.97 -20.83
N GLN A 182 27.42 -27.27 -20.65
CA GLN A 182 28.35 -28.37 -20.43
C GLN A 182 28.77 -29.02 -21.74
#